data_1ba4e6a8f1c209d14ac00378c42f0c3d
#
_entry.id   1ba4e6a8f1c209d14ac00378c42f0c3d
#
_cell.length_a   1.000
_cell.length_b   1.000
_cell.length_c   1.000
_cell.angle_alpha   90.00
_cell.angle_beta   90.00
_cell.angle_gamma   90.00
#
_symmetry.space_group_name_H-M   'P 1'
#
loop_
_entity.id
_entity.type
_entity.pdbx_description
1 polymer ?
#
loop_
_entity_poly.entity_id
_entity_poly.type
_entity_poly.pdbx_seq_one_letter_code
_entity_poly.pdbx_strand_id
1 'polypeptide(L)'
;YKLLKYIVKRANKGGNVTIEAYGKENIPKEGGFMFFPNHQGLYDVLAIVDACPRPFSVVAKKEVANVPLLKQTFKCMKAYMIDREDIRQSMQVIMDVTEEVKKGRNYLIFAEGTRSKMGNKLLEFKGGSFKAATKAKCPIIPIALIDSFNPFYTNSIAPVTVQVHFLEPIYYEEYQNMKAHIELLETL
;
A
#
# COMPACT_ATOMS: atom_id res chain seq x y z
N TYR A 1 6.35 14.67 0.05
CA TYR A 1 5.75 13.73 -0.91
C TYR A 1 6.01 14.14 -2.37
N LYS A 2 5.81 15.40 -2.76
CA LYS A 2 6.06 15.87 -4.14
C LYS A 2 7.49 15.59 -4.61
N LEU A 3 8.50 15.85 -3.76
CA LEU A 3 9.90 15.54 -4.06
C LEU A 3 10.12 14.04 -4.23
N LEU A 4 9.57 13.22 -3.35
CA LEU A 4 9.66 11.75 -3.46
C LEU A 4 9.07 11.28 -4.79
N LYS A 5 7.88 11.74 -5.14
CA LYS A 5 7.23 11.40 -6.42
C LYS A 5 8.07 11.82 -7.62
N TYR A 6 8.68 13.00 -7.57
CA TYR A 6 9.59 13.46 -8.62
C TYR A 6 10.80 12.53 -8.75
N ILE A 7 11.44 12.16 -7.63
CA ILE A 7 12.59 11.24 -7.62
C ILE A 7 12.20 9.88 -8.21
N VAL A 8 11.06 9.32 -7.78
CA VAL A 8 10.57 8.03 -8.28
C VAL A 8 10.35 8.09 -9.79
N LYS A 9 9.70 9.13 -10.30
CA LYS A 9 9.50 9.30 -11.76
C LYS A 9 10.80 9.39 -12.54
N ARG A 10 11.82 10.07 -11.99
CA ARG A 10 13.14 10.14 -12.62
C ARG A 10 13.85 8.79 -12.61
N ALA A 11 13.75 8.05 -11.50
CA ALA A 11 14.29 6.69 -11.38
C ALA A 11 13.61 5.72 -12.35
N ASN A 12 12.29 5.77 -12.47
CA ASN A 12 11.52 4.96 -13.42
C ASN A 12 11.97 5.21 -14.86
N LYS A 13 12.10 6.48 -15.25
CA LYS A 13 12.61 6.85 -16.58
C LYS A 13 14.02 6.31 -16.83
N GLY A 14 14.92 6.42 -15.84
CA GLY A 14 16.29 5.90 -15.94
C GLY A 14 16.38 4.38 -15.96
N GLY A 15 15.43 3.70 -15.31
CA GLY A 15 15.33 2.24 -15.28
C GLY A 15 14.44 1.63 -16.36
N ASN A 16 13.98 2.40 -17.35
CA ASN A 16 13.04 1.96 -18.39
C ASN A 16 11.75 1.33 -17.82
N VAL A 17 11.25 1.85 -16.70
CA VAL A 17 9.99 1.40 -16.09
C VAL A 17 8.87 2.36 -16.47
N THR A 18 7.83 1.84 -17.10
CA THR A 18 6.58 2.55 -17.41
C THR A 18 5.52 2.21 -16.38
N ILE A 19 4.87 3.21 -15.81
CA ILE A 19 3.73 3.02 -14.92
C ILE A 19 2.44 3.36 -15.64
N GLU A 20 1.58 2.36 -15.80
CA GLU A 20 0.22 2.54 -16.26
C GLU A 20 -0.71 2.58 -15.06
N ALA A 21 -1.50 3.64 -14.92
CA ALA A 21 -2.34 3.84 -13.76
C ALA A 21 -3.80 4.05 -14.16
N TYR A 22 -4.65 3.21 -13.64
CA TYR A 22 -6.09 3.13 -13.93
C TYR A 22 -6.91 3.40 -12.67
N GLY A 23 -8.15 3.89 -12.83
CA GLY A 23 -9.08 4.10 -11.72
C GLY A 23 -8.68 5.22 -10.76
N LYS A 24 -7.90 6.22 -11.18
CA LYS A 24 -7.49 7.34 -10.31
C LYS A 24 -8.68 8.16 -9.80
N GLU A 25 -9.76 8.16 -10.53
CA GLU A 25 -11.06 8.76 -10.20
C GLU A 25 -11.71 8.11 -8.97
N ASN A 26 -11.39 6.86 -8.67
CA ASN A 26 -11.86 6.12 -7.51
C ASN A 26 -11.22 6.58 -6.19
N ILE A 27 -10.13 7.35 -6.27
CA ILE A 27 -9.45 7.84 -5.07
C ILE A 27 -10.23 9.02 -4.48
N PRO A 28 -10.71 8.93 -3.21
CA PRO A 28 -11.49 9.99 -2.59
C PRO A 28 -10.79 11.35 -2.63
N LYS A 29 -11.54 12.41 -2.89
CA LYS A 29 -11.02 13.79 -2.91
C LYS A 29 -10.60 14.25 -1.51
N GLU A 30 -11.26 13.77 -0.48
CA GLU A 30 -10.91 14.03 0.91
C GLU A 30 -9.90 13.00 1.42
N GLY A 31 -9.17 13.34 2.47
CA GLY A 31 -8.23 12.42 3.11
C GLY A 31 -8.91 11.57 4.17
N GLY A 32 -8.15 10.64 4.77
CA GLY A 32 -8.65 9.74 5.79
C GLY A 32 -9.17 8.43 5.20
N PHE A 33 -8.49 7.89 4.23
CA PHE A 33 -8.76 6.56 3.65
C PHE A 33 -7.52 5.65 3.71
N MET A 34 -7.73 4.36 3.48
CA MET A 34 -6.64 3.39 3.48
C MET A 34 -6.59 2.60 2.18
N PHE A 35 -5.37 2.47 1.64
CA PHE A 35 -5.05 1.62 0.50
C PHE A 35 -4.70 0.20 0.93
N PHE A 36 -5.22 -0.79 0.21
CA PHE A 36 -4.93 -2.20 0.40
C PHE A 36 -4.48 -2.85 -0.91
N PRO A 37 -3.20 -2.73 -1.28
CA PRO A 37 -2.65 -3.42 -2.44
C PRO A 37 -2.34 -4.89 -2.13
N ASN A 38 -2.29 -5.71 -3.20
CA ASN A 38 -1.55 -6.96 -3.19
C ASN A 38 -0.03 -6.68 -3.09
N HIS A 39 0.76 -7.68 -2.69
CA HIS A 39 2.18 -7.48 -2.41
C HIS A 39 3.07 -8.41 -3.24
N GLN A 40 3.71 -7.87 -4.25
CA GLN A 40 4.58 -8.61 -5.18
C GLN A 40 6.07 -8.44 -4.87
N GLY A 41 6.51 -7.22 -4.58
CA GLY A 41 7.92 -6.91 -4.46
C GLY A 41 8.25 -5.65 -3.66
N LEU A 42 9.53 -5.31 -3.63
CA LEU A 42 10.00 -4.07 -2.99
C LEU A 42 9.63 -2.82 -3.80
N TYR A 43 9.33 -2.99 -5.07
CA TYR A 43 8.99 -1.89 -5.97
C TYR A 43 7.54 -1.41 -5.82
N ASP A 44 6.65 -2.20 -5.22
CA ASP A 44 5.21 -1.93 -5.13
C ASP A 44 4.88 -0.53 -4.62
N VAL A 45 5.51 -0.11 -3.52
CA VAL A 45 5.28 1.23 -2.95
C VAL A 45 5.71 2.34 -3.92
N LEU A 46 6.80 2.13 -4.65
CA LEU A 46 7.30 3.11 -5.63
C LEU A 46 6.35 3.23 -6.82
N ALA A 47 5.81 2.11 -7.30
CA ALA A 47 4.79 2.09 -8.35
C ALA A 47 3.55 2.91 -7.93
N ILE A 48 3.05 2.68 -6.71
CA ILE A 48 1.90 3.41 -6.19
C ILE A 48 2.24 4.89 -5.95
N VAL A 49 3.45 5.25 -5.48
CA VAL A 49 3.88 6.65 -5.34
C VAL A 49 3.88 7.37 -6.69
N ASP A 50 4.34 6.71 -7.74
CA ASP A 50 4.29 7.28 -9.10
C ASP A 50 2.86 7.48 -9.58
N ALA A 51 2.03 6.45 -9.46
CA ALA A 51 0.65 6.43 -9.95
C ALA A 51 -0.28 7.39 -9.18
N CYS A 52 -0.20 7.38 -7.84
CA CYS A 52 -1.18 8.01 -6.96
C CYS A 52 -1.08 9.54 -6.99
N PRO A 53 -2.19 10.27 -7.22
CA PRO A 53 -2.22 11.74 -7.17
C PRO A 53 -2.20 12.29 -5.74
N ARG A 54 -2.52 11.46 -4.74
CA ARG A 54 -2.68 11.87 -3.34
C ARG A 54 -1.50 11.40 -2.49
N PRO A 55 -1.03 12.19 -1.51
CA PRO A 55 -0.03 11.72 -0.57
C PRO A 55 -0.61 10.62 0.32
N PHE A 56 0.21 9.64 0.64
CA PHE A 56 -0.11 8.58 1.60
C PHE A 56 1.14 8.19 2.39
N SER A 57 0.92 7.56 3.52
CA SER A 57 1.95 6.91 4.34
C SER A 57 1.81 5.39 4.26
N VAL A 58 2.77 4.65 4.79
CA VAL A 58 2.76 3.19 4.74
C VAL A 58 2.96 2.59 6.12
N VAL A 59 2.38 1.41 6.34
CA VAL A 59 2.75 0.53 7.45
C VAL A 59 3.68 -0.53 6.87
N ALA A 60 4.92 -0.54 7.33
CA ALA A 60 5.96 -1.42 6.80
C ALA A 60 6.56 -2.30 7.91
N LYS A 61 7.14 -3.44 7.53
CA LYS A 61 7.84 -4.33 8.46
C LYS A 61 9.12 -3.67 8.99
N LYS A 62 9.41 -3.79 10.30
CA LYS A 62 10.56 -3.14 10.95
C LYS A 62 11.91 -3.42 10.26
N GLU A 63 12.08 -4.61 9.69
CA GLU A 63 13.33 -5.03 9.05
C GLU A 63 13.65 -4.23 7.80
N VAL A 64 12.62 -3.74 7.08
CA VAL A 64 12.86 -2.91 5.88
C VAL A 64 13.29 -1.49 6.22
N ALA A 65 13.13 -1.07 7.47
CA ALA A 65 13.58 0.24 7.94
C ALA A 65 15.11 0.41 7.89
N ASN A 66 15.85 -0.68 7.85
CA ASN A 66 17.33 -0.67 7.82
C ASN A 66 17.90 -0.73 6.40
N VAL A 67 17.05 -0.91 5.38
CA VAL A 67 17.49 -0.92 3.98
C VAL A 67 17.86 0.52 3.57
N PRO A 68 19.11 0.75 3.10
CA PRO A 68 19.49 2.06 2.58
C PRO A 68 18.49 2.59 1.54
N LEU A 69 18.29 3.89 1.46
CA LEU A 69 17.31 4.57 0.62
C LEU A 69 15.85 4.37 1.08
N LEU A 70 15.42 3.15 1.43
CA LEU A 70 14.06 2.90 1.96
C LEU A 70 13.85 3.59 3.30
N LYS A 71 14.87 3.59 4.17
CA LYS A 71 14.83 4.29 5.46
C LYS A 71 14.47 5.77 5.31
N GLN A 72 15.10 6.47 4.39
CA GLN A 72 14.84 7.88 4.13
C GLN A 72 13.45 8.08 3.53
N THR A 73 13.06 7.22 2.60
CA THR A 73 11.72 7.23 1.98
C THR A 73 10.63 7.07 3.03
N PHE A 74 10.74 6.05 3.90
CA PHE A 74 9.77 5.82 4.96
C PHE A 74 9.71 6.96 5.98
N LYS A 75 10.86 7.56 6.30
CA LYS A 75 10.91 8.75 7.17
C LYS A 75 10.19 9.94 6.55
N CYS A 76 10.40 10.20 5.26
CA CYS A 76 9.71 11.26 4.51
C CYS A 76 8.20 11.01 4.40
N MET A 77 7.78 9.75 4.31
CA MET A 77 6.37 9.35 4.28
C MET A 77 5.72 9.30 5.66
N LYS A 78 6.47 9.46 6.75
CA LYS A 78 6.01 9.24 8.14
C LYS A 78 5.42 7.83 8.32
N ALA A 79 6.13 6.84 7.79
CA ALA A 79 5.72 5.44 7.86
C ALA A 79 5.77 4.91 9.30
N TYR A 80 4.82 4.05 9.63
CA TYR A 80 4.87 3.26 10.85
C TYR A 80 5.56 1.92 10.59
N MET A 81 6.43 1.52 11.53
CA MET A 81 7.12 0.23 11.47
C MET A 81 6.42 -0.77 12.39
N ILE A 82 6.00 -1.90 11.84
CA ILE A 82 5.33 -2.95 12.59
C ILE A 82 6.29 -4.12 12.87
N ASP A 83 6.31 -4.56 14.12
CA ASP A 83 6.93 -5.81 14.54
C ASP A 83 5.86 -6.88 14.70
N ARG A 84 5.82 -7.84 13.79
CA ARG A 84 4.80 -8.89 13.80
C ARG A 84 4.99 -9.95 14.88
N GLU A 85 6.18 -10.02 15.45
CA GLU A 85 6.49 -10.92 16.56
C GLU A 85 6.08 -10.29 17.90
N ASP A 86 5.96 -8.96 17.96
CA ASP A 86 5.46 -8.24 19.11
C ASP A 86 3.99 -7.81 18.88
N ILE A 87 3.07 -8.59 19.45
CA ILE A 87 1.64 -8.34 19.33
C ILE A 87 1.25 -6.98 19.95
N ARG A 88 1.89 -6.58 21.06
CA ARG A 88 1.57 -5.32 21.74
C ARG A 88 1.98 -4.13 20.88
N GLN A 89 3.21 -4.16 20.35
CA GLN A 89 3.71 -3.14 19.45
C GLN A 89 2.85 -3.07 18.16
N SER A 90 2.51 -4.21 17.59
CA SER A 90 1.63 -4.28 16.43
C SER A 90 0.26 -3.65 16.69
N MET A 91 -0.33 -3.92 17.86
CA MET A 91 -1.60 -3.30 18.24
C MET A 91 -1.48 -1.78 18.43
N GLN A 92 -0.37 -1.31 19.05
CA GLN A 92 -0.13 0.11 19.21
C GLN A 92 -0.03 0.82 17.85
N VAL A 93 0.72 0.25 16.90
CA VAL A 93 0.82 0.79 15.53
C VAL A 93 -0.56 0.88 14.86
N ILE A 94 -1.39 -0.15 15.01
CA ILE A 94 -2.76 -0.13 14.45
C ILE A 94 -3.59 1.00 15.07
N MET A 95 -3.46 1.23 16.38
CA MET A 95 -4.15 2.35 17.05
C MET A 95 -3.64 3.70 16.57
N ASP A 96 -2.33 3.88 16.48
CA ASP A 96 -1.71 5.13 16.01
C ASP A 96 -2.13 5.44 14.57
N VAL A 97 -2.10 4.45 13.68
CA VAL A 97 -2.57 4.58 12.29
C VAL A 97 -4.05 4.94 12.25
N THR A 98 -4.88 4.30 13.09
CA THR A 98 -6.31 4.63 13.20
C THR A 98 -6.53 6.11 13.51
N GLU A 99 -5.81 6.64 14.49
CA GLU A 99 -5.94 8.06 14.88
C GLU A 99 -5.41 9.01 13.78
N GLU A 100 -4.34 8.64 13.09
CA GLU A 100 -3.83 9.43 11.98
C GLU A 100 -4.80 9.45 10.79
N VAL A 101 -5.46 8.33 10.50
CA VAL A 101 -6.49 8.24 9.45
C VAL A 101 -7.70 9.11 9.81
N LYS A 102 -8.17 9.08 11.05
CA LYS A 102 -9.24 9.97 11.53
C LYS A 102 -8.91 11.46 11.40
N LYS A 103 -7.60 11.81 11.46
CA LYS A 103 -7.11 13.17 11.22
C LYS A 103 -6.98 13.54 9.75
N GLY A 104 -7.44 12.68 8.84
CA GLY A 104 -7.42 12.91 7.39
C GLY A 104 -6.13 12.48 6.68
N ARG A 105 -5.26 11.67 7.31
CA ARG A 105 -4.09 11.10 6.64
C ARG A 105 -4.45 9.80 5.96
N ASN A 106 -3.83 9.55 4.80
CA ASN A 106 -4.03 8.34 4.04
C ASN A 106 -2.89 7.36 4.35
N TYR A 107 -3.23 6.09 4.52
CA TYR A 107 -2.28 5.03 4.78
C TYR A 107 -2.41 3.88 3.80
N LEU A 108 -1.32 3.14 3.64
CA LEU A 108 -1.26 1.91 2.85
C LEU A 108 -0.80 0.77 3.76
N ILE A 109 -1.53 -0.33 3.70
CA ILE A 109 -1.15 -1.61 4.33
C ILE A 109 -1.31 -2.71 3.28
N PHE A 110 -0.28 -3.56 3.13
CA PHE A 110 -0.38 -4.74 2.28
C PHE A 110 -1.24 -5.80 2.97
N ALA A 111 -2.39 -6.14 2.34
CA ALA A 111 -3.39 -7.03 2.91
C ALA A 111 -2.86 -8.46 3.13
N GLU A 112 -1.98 -8.93 2.24
CA GLU A 112 -1.34 -10.26 2.33
C GLU A 112 -0.36 -10.38 3.50
N GLY A 113 0.11 -9.28 4.01
CA GLY A 113 1.08 -9.23 5.08
C GLY A 113 2.50 -9.66 4.71
N THR A 114 2.72 -10.28 3.56
CA THR A 114 4.03 -10.67 3.04
C THR A 114 4.04 -10.61 1.52
N ARG A 115 5.22 -10.60 0.90
CA ARG A 115 5.34 -10.65 -0.58
C ARG A 115 4.98 -12.03 -1.08
N SER A 116 4.21 -12.10 -2.16
CA SER A 116 3.80 -13.38 -2.77
C SER A 116 4.99 -14.15 -3.34
N LYS A 117 5.96 -13.46 -3.94
CA LYS A 117 7.11 -14.06 -4.65
C LYS A 117 6.70 -15.02 -5.77
N MET A 118 5.46 -14.98 -6.20
CA MET A 118 4.86 -15.85 -7.23
C MET A 118 4.30 -15.04 -8.40
N GLY A 119 4.98 -13.93 -8.76
CA GLY A 119 4.51 -13.02 -9.81
C GLY A 119 3.17 -12.38 -9.42
N ASN A 120 2.21 -12.44 -10.34
CA ASN A 120 0.88 -11.84 -10.16
C ASN A 120 -0.08 -12.69 -9.30
N LYS A 121 0.37 -13.82 -8.75
CA LYS A 121 -0.48 -14.65 -7.91
C LYS A 121 -0.68 -14.02 -6.53
N LEU A 122 -1.94 -13.88 -6.13
CA LEU A 122 -2.34 -13.37 -4.82
C LEU A 122 -2.10 -14.41 -3.73
N LEU A 123 -1.79 -13.93 -2.53
CA LEU A 123 -1.85 -14.71 -1.30
C LEU A 123 -3.16 -14.40 -0.56
N GLU A 124 -3.47 -15.25 0.42
CA GLU A 124 -4.58 -15.01 1.33
C GLU A 124 -4.39 -13.70 2.09
N PHE A 125 -5.42 -12.88 2.13
CA PHE A 125 -5.43 -11.62 2.86
C PHE A 125 -5.55 -11.87 4.37
N LYS A 126 -4.81 -11.09 5.14
CA LYS A 126 -4.82 -11.20 6.60
C LYS A 126 -5.83 -10.21 7.19
N GLY A 127 -6.89 -10.74 7.79
CA GLY A 127 -7.93 -9.91 8.40
C GLY A 127 -7.42 -8.87 9.40
N GLY A 128 -6.29 -9.15 10.06
CA GLY A 128 -5.60 -8.18 10.91
C GLY A 128 -5.17 -6.90 10.21
N SER A 129 -4.93 -6.93 8.90
CA SER A 129 -4.52 -5.78 8.09
C SER A 129 -5.62 -4.71 8.00
N PHE A 130 -6.88 -5.10 8.08
CA PHE A 130 -8.04 -4.21 7.95
C PHE A 130 -8.46 -3.55 9.28
N LYS A 131 -7.89 -3.96 10.42
CA LYS A 131 -8.29 -3.45 11.75
C LYS A 131 -8.22 -1.94 11.89
N ALA A 132 -7.21 -1.29 11.27
CA ALA A 132 -7.09 0.16 11.34
C ALA A 132 -8.23 0.85 10.57
N ALA A 133 -8.56 0.38 9.38
CA ALA A 133 -9.66 0.91 8.57
C ALA A 133 -11.01 0.74 9.27
N THR A 134 -11.27 -0.45 9.80
CA THR A 134 -12.51 -0.75 10.55
C THR A 134 -12.65 0.16 11.78
N LYS A 135 -11.58 0.33 12.56
CA LYS A 135 -11.58 1.22 13.73
C LYS A 135 -11.70 2.70 13.37
N ALA A 136 -11.10 3.12 12.26
CA ALA A 136 -11.20 4.48 11.76
C ALA A 136 -12.54 4.77 11.09
N LYS A 137 -13.29 3.73 10.70
CA LYS A 137 -14.51 3.83 9.88
C LYS A 137 -14.26 4.57 8.57
N CYS A 138 -13.15 4.28 7.92
CA CYS A 138 -12.69 5.02 6.76
C CYS A 138 -12.90 4.23 5.46
N PRO A 139 -12.97 4.88 4.30
CA PRO A 139 -12.99 4.20 3.01
C PRO A 139 -11.77 3.29 2.82
N ILE A 140 -12.01 2.08 2.31
CA ILE A 140 -11.02 1.10 1.87
C ILE A 140 -10.91 1.21 0.36
N ILE A 141 -9.69 1.44 -0.14
CA ILE A 141 -9.41 1.48 -1.57
C ILE A 141 -8.50 0.31 -1.91
N PRO A 142 -9.03 -0.75 -2.52
CA PRO A 142 -8.22 -1.84 -3.01
C PRO A 142 -7.34 -1.38 -4.18
N ILE A 143 -6.13 -1.90 -4.27
CA ILE A 143 -5.24 -1.65 -5.41
C ILE A 143 -4.78 -2.98 -5.96
N ALA A 144 -4.97 -3.21 -7.26
CA ALA A 144 -4.35 -4.33 -7.95
C ALA A 144 -3.06 -3.87 -8.63
N LEU A 145 -1.95 -4.49 -8.21
CA LEU A 145 -0.64 -4.34 -8.84
C LEU A 145 -0.38 -5.51 -9.77
N ILE A 146 0.05 -5.22 -10.99
CA ILE A 146 0.41 -6.23 -11.99
C ILE A 146 1.85 -5.96 -12.43
N ASP A 147 2.68 -7.00 -12.42
CA ASP A 147 4.07 -7.01 -12.85
C ASP A 147 5.01 -6.08 -12.05
N SER A 148 4.60 -5.62 -10.86
CA SER A 148 5.41 -4.73 -10.03
C SER A 148 6.62 -5.41 -9.38
N PHE A 149 6.71 -6.74 -9.44
CA PHE A 149 7.91 -7.48 -9.00
C PHE A 149 9.08 -7.33 -10.00
N ASN A 150 8.79 -7.14 -11.30
CA ASN A 150 9.79 -7.16 -12.37
C ASN A 150 10.94 -6.17 -12.21
N PRO A 151 10.74 -4.87 -11.85
CA PRO A 151 11.82 -3.89 -11.85
C PRO A 151 13.00 -4.23 -10.93
N PHE A 152 12.79 -5.01 -9.86
CA PHE A 152 13.82 -5.40 -8.90
C PHE A 152 14.14 -6.90 -8.89
N TYR A 153 13.49 -7.68 -9.75
CA TYR A 153 13.69 -9.12 -9.82
C TYR A 153 14.67 -9.54 -10.92
N THR A 154 14.74 -8.73 -11.95
CA THR A 154 15.63 -8.96 -13.08
C THR A 154 16.76 -7.93 -13.03
N ASN A 155 18.02 -8.37 -13.02
CA ASN A 155 19.19 -7.51 -13.22
C ASN A 155 19.25 -7.04 -14.69
N SER A 156 18.19 -6.40 -15.15
CA SER A 156 18.02 -5.99 -16.54
C SER A 156 17.46 -4.57 -16.57
N ILE A 157 17.91 -3.78 -17.55
CA ILE A 157 17.35 -2.47 -17.91
C ILE A 157 16.38 -2.58 -19.10
N ALA A 158 15.96 -3.79 -19.46
CA ALA A 158 14.92 -4.00 -20.47
C ALA A 158 13.64 -3.23 -20.06
N PRO A 159 12.89 -2.69 -21.03
CA PRO A 159 11.65 -1.99 -20.73
C PRO A 159 10.67 -2.88 -19.96
N VAL A 160 10.12 -2.35 -18.88
CA VAL A 160 9.13 -3.03 -18.05
C VAL A 160 7.91 -2.12 -17.88
N THR A 161 6.71 -2.69 -18.08
CA THR A 161 5.45 -2.02 -17.76
C THR A 161 4.90 -2.58 -16.47
N VAL A 162 4.55 -1.69 -15.55
CA VAL A 162 3.88 -2.03 -14.28
C VAL A 162 2.51 -1.37 -14.27
N GLN A 163 1.46 -2.13 -13.98
CA GLN A 163 0.11 -1.59 -13.90
C GLN A 163 -0.30 -1.39 -12.44
N VAL A 164 -0.97 -0.26 -12.20
CA VAL A 164 -1.54 0.11 -10.90
C VAL A 164 -3.01 0.43 -11.10
N HIS A 165 -3.90 -0.43 -10.63
CA HIS A 165 -5.34 -0.26 -10.72
C HIS A 165 -5.90 0.14 -9.36
N PHE A 166 -6.44 1.35 -9.25
CA PHE A 166 -7.21 1.78 -8.09
C PHE A 166 -8.65 1.32 -8.30
N LEU A 167 -9.08 0.33 -7.52
CA LEU A 167 -10.43 -0.22 -7.61
C LEU A 167 -11.44 0.70 -6.89
N GLU A 168 -12.72 0.41 -7.03
CA GLU A 168 -13.77 1.19 -6.39
C GLU A 168 -13.61 1.19 -4.87
N PRO A 169 -13.80 2.34 -4.22
CA PRO A 169 -13.72 2.42 -2.77
C PRO A 169 -14.88 1.66 -2.13
N ILE A 170 -14.58 0.94 -1.07
CA ILE A 170 -15.56 0.28 -0.20
C ILE A 170 -15.76 1.17 1.01
N TYR A 171 -16.95 1.72 1.19
CA TYR A 171 -17.26 2.64 2.29
C TYR A 171 -17.66 1.88 3.56
N TYR A 172 -17.55 2.55 4.72
CA TYR A 172 -17.80 1.91 6.02
C TYR A 172 -19.19 1.29 6.12
N GLU A 173 -20.19 1.93 5.55
CA GLU A 173 -21.57 1.47 5.52
C GLU A 173 -21.72 0.08 4.86
N GLU A 174 -20.86 -0.23 3.89
CA GLU A 174 -20.87 -1.48 3.16
C GLU A 174 -20.24 -2.63 3.97
N TYR A 175 -19.18 -2.34 4.72
CA TYR A 175 -18.44 -3.40 5.43
C TYR A 175 -18.67 -3.43 6.96
N GLN A 176 -19.41 -2.48 7.55
CA GLN A 176 -19.64 -2.43 9.00
C GLN A 176 -20.36 -3.66 9.56
N ASN A 177 -21.23 -4.28 8.77
CA ASN A 177 -22.02 -5.45 9.14
C ASN A 177 -21.42 -6.77 8.69
N MET A 178 -20.33 -6.73 7.92
CA MET A 178 -19.63 -7.92 7.47
C MET A 178 -19.01 -8.62 8.69
N LYS A 179 -19.44 -9.86 8.96
CA LYS A 179 -18.84 -10.68 10.00
C LYS A 179 -17.35 -10.82 9.69
N ALA A 180 -16.57 -10.12 10.47
CA ALA A 180 -15.13 -10.15 10.55
C ALA A 180 -14.42 -10.97 9.45
N HIS A 181 -13.84 -10.28 8.48
CA HIS A 181 -12.71 -10.71 7.67
C HIS A 181 -12.96 -11.60 6.44
N ILE A 182 -13.96 -12.47 6.40
CA ILE A 182 -14.12 -13.43 5.29
C ILE A 182 -14.85 -12.77 4.11
N GLU A 183 -15.95 -12.08 4.35
CA GLU A 183 -16.76 -11.47 3.29
C GLU A 183 -16.08 -10.26 2.62
N LEU A 184 -15.26 -9.50 3.38
CA LEU A 184 -14.45 -8.41 2.81
C LEU A 184 -13.38 -8.94 1.84
N LEU A 185 -12.91 -10.17 2.05
CA LEU A 185 -11.92 -10.82 1.21
C LEU A 185 -12.51 -11.35 -0.09
N GLU A 186 -13.80 -11.67 -0.11
CA GLU A 186 -14.50 -12.15 -1.32
C GLU A 186 -14.94 -11.02 -2.24
N THR A 187 -14.99 -9.79 -1.71
CA THR A 187 -15.35 -8.57 -2.46
C THR A 187 -14.16 -7.88 -3.12
N LEU A 188 -12.93 -8.27 -2.76
CA LEU A 188 -11.65 -7.75 -3.27
C LEU A 188 -11.05 -8.69 -4.33
#